data_6aa00a063983dff71f9c1becd48ac92b
#
_entry.id   6aa00a063983dff71f9c1becd48ac92b
#
_cell.length_a   1.000
_cell.length_b   1.000
_cell.length_c   1.000
_cell.angle_alpha   90.00
_cell.angle_beta   90.00
_cell.angle_gamma   90.00
#
_symmetry.space_group_name_H-M   'P 1'
#
loop_
_entity.id
_entity.type
_entity.pdbx_description
1 polymer ?
#
loop_
_entity_poly.entity_id
_entity_poly.type
_entity_poly.pdbx_seq_one_letter_code
_entity_poly.pdbx_strand_id
1 'polypeptide(L)'
;MNQKIHKVEVKLSIKEISKEIWNELANEINNPFYEWTWLKNLEISKSVSRETGWQPLYFVAYKNEEILGIAPLFLKNHSYGEFIFDQSFARLAQELNLNYYPKLIGMSPYSPVNGYQFLYKKNKDKKEITNLLINHIESFAITNKILSCNFLYIDESWGNHLKSLGYYEWINSSSEWRSNGEKTFDDFLSRFNSNQRKNIKKERKSITKQDIKVEIFNEDDINQEILKKMHNFYEQHCSRWGVWGSKYLTSTFFEKIVDNKKNLLLFSASKNDSNDIFAMSMCVKNKNNLWGRYWGSQEDISNLHFELCYYQPIEWAIKNSIHFFDPGAGGKHKRRRGFFAKSTISLHKW
;
A
#
# COMPACT_ATOMS: atom_id res chain seq x y z
N MET A 1 43.52 14.90 -5.24
CA MET A 1 42.32 14.01 -5.34
C MET A 1 41.37 14.41 -4.21
N ASN A 2 40.32 15.17 -4.50
CA ASN A 2 39.28 15.47 -3.50
C ASN A 2 38.56 14.17 -3.18
N GLN A 3 38.75 13.63 -1.99
CA GLN A 3 37.96 12.54 -1.47
C GLN A 3 36.49 12.98 -1.46
N LYS A 4 35.66 12.29 -2.25
CA LYS A 4 34.21 12.51 -2.30
C LYS A 4 33.65 12.09 -0.95
N ILE A 5 33.35 13.04 -0.07
CA ILE A 5 32.72 12.73 1.22
C ILE A 5 31.28 12.31 0.96
N HIS A 6 31.02 11.03 1.17
CA HIS A 6 29.66 10.49 1.25
C HIS A 6 29.24 10.47 2.72
N LYS A 7 28.10 11.11 3.01
CA LYS A 7 27.53 11.18 4.35
C LYS A 7 26.14 10.54 4.31
N VAL A 8 25.77 9.80 5.33
CA VAL A 8 24.39 9.35 5.53
C VAL A 8 23.88 9.95 6.83
N GLU A 9 22.73 10.59 6.75
CA GLU A 9 21.99 11.13 7.91
C GLU A 9 20.68 10.39 8.08
N VAL A 10 20.21 10.26 9.33
CA VAL A 10 18.89 9.73 9.65
C VAL A 10 17.96 10.90 9.96
N LYS A 11 16.86 11.00 9.21
CA LYS A 11 15.78 11.94 9.46
C LYS A 11 14.61 11.20 10.10
N LEU A 12 13.97 11.82 11.09
CA LEU A 12 12.90 11.22 11.89
C LEU A 12 11.49 11.62 11.42
N SER A 13 11.42 12.50 10.45
CA SER A 13 10.17 12.92 9.80
C SER A 13 10.41 13.25 8.34
N ILE A 14 9.43 12.92 7.49
CA ILE A 14 9.48 13.30 6.07
C ILE A 14 9.54 14.83 5.89
N LYS A 15 9.06 15.60 6.88
CA LYS A 15 9.11 17.07 6.84
C LYS A 15 10.53 17.65 6.86
N GLU A 16 11.52 16.85 7.27
CA GLU A 16 12.93 17.26 7.24
C GLU A 16 13.53 17.15 5.82
N ILE A 17 12.77 16.64 4.86
CA ILE A 17 13.17 16.47 3.46
C ILE A 17 12.18 17.26 2.60
N SER A 18 12.67 18.10 1.68
CA SER A 18 11.77 18.89 0.83
C SER A 18 10.92 18.00 -0.06
N LYS A 19 9.67 18.42 -0.28
CA LYS A 19 8.71 17.72 -1.13
C LYS A 19 9.21 17.53 -2.55
N GLU A 20 9.86 18.58 -3.08
CA GLU A 20 10.39 18.62 -4.45
C GLU A 20 11.48 17.57 -4.62
N ILE A 21 12.46 17.54 -3.73
CA ILE A 21 13.57 16.57 -3.76
C ILE A 21 13.02 15.14 -3.57
N TRP A 22 12.15 14.93 -2.58
CA TRP A 22 11.57 13.61 -2.36
C TRP A 22 10.84 13.07 -3.60
N ASN A 23 9.95 13.89 -4.17
CA ASN A 23 9.15 13.47 -5.32
C ASN A 23 9.99 13.30 -6.59
N GLU A 24 11.07 14.07 -6.77
CA GLU A 24 12.05 13.84 -7.83
C GLU A 24 12.67 12.45 -7.73
N LEU A 25 13.13 12.06 -6.52
CA LEU A 25 13.74 10.74 -6.30
C LEU A 25 12.72 9.60 -6.36
N ALA A 26 11.48 9.84 -5.91
CA ALA A 26 10.41 8.85 -5.89
C ALA A 26 9.75 8.62 -7.27
N ASN A 27 10.01 9.51 -8.24
CA ASN A 27 9.33 9.51 -9.54
C ASN A 27 9.46 8.18 -10.30
N GLU A 28 10.60 7.50 -10.19
CA GLU A 28 10.83 6.22 -10.86
C GLU A 28 9.97 5.08 -10.29
N ILE A 29 9.58 5.14 -9.01
CA ILE A 29 8.69 4.16 -8.40
C ILE A 29 7.27 4.29 -8.97
N ASN A 30 6.87 5.50 -9.35
CA ASN A 30 5.55 5.81 -9.92
C ASN A 30 4.40 5.17 -9.13
N ASN A 31 4.48 5.26 -7.81
CA ASN A 31 3.53 4.65 -6.88
C ASN A 31 3.07 5.70 -5.86
N PRO A 32 1.76 6.06 -5.82
CA PRO A 32 1.24 7.12 -4.96
C PRO A 32 1.52 6.93 -3.47
N PHE A 33 1.69 5.68 -3.02
CA PHE A 33 1.98 5.36 -1.62
C PHE A 33 3.39 5.77 -1.18
N TYR A 34 4.27 6.16 -2.11
CA TYR A 34 5.61 6.69 -1.87
C TYR A 34 5.72 8.19 -2.18
N GLU A 35 4.63 8.86 -2.56
CA GLU A 35 4.61 10.31 -2.69
C GLU A 35 4.80 10.98 -1.32
N TRP A 36 5.55 12.08 -1.28
CA TRP A 36 5.81 12.84 -0.06
C TRP A 36 4.52 13.22 0.68
N THR A 37 3.48 13.67 -0.05
CA THR A 37 2.21 14.08 0.54
C THR A 37 1.48 12.91 1.23
N TRP A 38 1.53 11.70 0.66
CA TRP A 38 0.97 10.50 1.27
C TRP A 38 1.63 10.17 2.61
N LEU A 39 2.95 10.09 2.62
CA LEU A 39 3.72 9.74 3.82
C LEU A 39 3.62 10.86 4.88
N LYS A 40 3.67 12.13 4.46
CA LYS A 40 3.42 13.28 5.36
C LYS A 40 2.05 13.16 6.03
N ASN A 41 1.00 12.80 5.29
CA ASN A 41 -0.35 12.69 5.85
C ASN A 41 -0.46 11.54 6.85
N LEU A 42 0.26 10.44 6.67
CA LEU A 42 0.38 9.37 7.67
C LEU A 42 1.06 9.86 8.96
N GLU A 43 2.14 10.66 8.86
CA GLU A 43 2.85 11.19 10.02
C GLU A 43 2.03 12.26 10.77
N ILE A 44 1.52 13.29 10.06
CA ILE A 44 0.79 14.39 10.72
C ILE A 44 -0.53 13.95 11.35
N SER A 45 -1.15 12.90 10.81
CA SER A 45 -2.35 12.29 11.39
C SER A 45 -2.04 11.38 12.58
N LYS A 46 -0.76 11.17 12.88
CA LYS A 46 -0.29 10.20 13.87
C LYS A 46 -0.76 8.76 13.60
N SER A 47 -1.16 8.44 12.38
CA SER A 47 -1.35 7.06 11.95
C SER A 47 -0.01 6.34 11.93
N VAL A 48 1.07 7.03 11.56
CA VAL A 48 2.46 6.60 11.62
C VAL A 48 3.19 7.46 12.62
N SER A 49 3.60 6.86 13.73
CA SER A 49 4.32 7.53 14.83
C SER A 49 5.02 6.49 15.71
N ARG A 50 5.84 6.97 16.65
CA ARG A 50 6.46 6.10 17.65
C ARG A 50 5.41 5.40 18.53
N GLU A 51 4.33 6.11 18.88
CA GLU A 51 3.23 5.61 19.73
C GLU A 51 2.45 4.49 19.06
N THR A 52 2.30 4.55 17.73
CA THR A 52 1.67 3.49 16.92
C THR A 52 2.63 2.37 16.53
N GLY A 53 3.88 2.40 17.05
CA GLY A 53 4.90 1.41 16.73
C GLY A 53 5.44 1.48 15.30
N TRP A 54 5.28 2.61 14.63
CA TRP A 54 5.81 2.93 13.30
C TRP A 54 6.64 4.21 13.34
N GLN A 55 7.81 4.18 13.98
CA GLN A 55 8.67 5.36 14.03
C GLN A 55 9.41 5.54 12.70
N PRO A 56 9.21 6.67 11.99
CA PRO A 56 9.93 6.93 10.73
C PRO A 56 11.45 7.01 10.95
N LEU A 57 12.19 6.43 10.01
CA LEU A 57 13.65 6.49 9.92
C LEU A 57 14.02 6.60 8.44
N TYR A 58 14.29 7.82 7.97
CA TYR A 58 14.71 8.06 6.60
C TYR A 58 16.23 8.18 6.54
N PHE A 59 16.90 7.17 6.00
CA PHE A 59 18.36 7.24 5.78
C PHE A 59 18.62 8.00 4.48
N VAL A 60 19.27 9.13 4.58
CA VAL A 60 19.51 10.06 3.47
C VAL A 60 21.00 10.10 3.14
N ALA A 61 21.34 9.64 1.93
CA ALA A 61 22.71 9.63 1.44
C ALA A 61 23.04 10.95 0.71
N TYR A 62 24.14 11.59 1.08
CA TYR A 62 24.62 12.84 0.52
C TYR A 62 25.99 12.69 -0.15
N LYS A 63 26.20 13.50 -1.18
CA LYS A 63 27.52 13.83 -1.70
C LYS A 63 27.64 15.35 -1.64
N ASN A 64 28.52 15.83 -0.76
CA ASN A 64 28.51 17.23 -0.33
C ASN A 64 27.10 17.57 0.24
N GLU A 65 26.41 18.58 -0.33
CA GLU A 65 25.06 18.99 0.06
C GLU A 65 23.93 18.33 -0.79
N GLU A 66 24.31 17.55 -1.83
CA GLU A 66 23.38 16.94 -2.76
C GLU A 66 22.88 15.61 -2.24
N ILE A 67 21.54 15.43 -2.17
CA ILE A 67 20.93 14.13 -1.85
C ILE A 67 21.06 13.21 -3.06
N LEU A 68 21.70 12.05 -2.85
CA LEU A 68 21.88 11.00 -3.86
C LEU A 68 20.80 9.95 -3.81
N GLY A 69 20.31 9.63 -2.61
CA GLY A 69 19.28 8.63 -2.42
C GLY A 69 18.73 8.61 -0.99
N ILE A 70 17.57 8.02 -0.84
CA ILE A 70 16.85 7.91 0.43
C ILE A 70 16.37 6.48 0.61
N ALA A 71 16.59 5.89 1.79
CA ALA A 71 15.97 4.65 2.21
C ALA A 71 14.85 4.96 3.21
N PRO A 72 13.57 4.85 2.79
CA PRO A 72 12.43 5.03 3.68
C PRO A 72 12.23 3.80 4.57
N LEU A 73 12.64 3.87 5.82
CA LEU A 73 12.44 2.80 6.80
C LEU A 73 11.59 3.26 7.96
N PHE A 74 11.16 2.27 8.75
CA PHE A 74 10.43 2.46 9.99
C PHE A 74 10.97 1.54 11.06
N LEU A 75 11.14 2.04 12.29
CA LEU A 75 11.40 1.21 13.46
C LEU A 75 10.07 0.71 14.01
N LYS A 76 9.92 -0.62 14.06
CA LYS A 76 8.68 -1.31 14.38
C LYS A 76 8.76 -2.02 15.71
N ASN A 77 7.78 -1.76 16.60
CA ASN A 77 7.65 -2.44 17.89
C ASN A 77 6.73 -3.67 17.86
N HIS A 78 6.11 -3.96 16.70
CA HIS A 78 5.19 -5.08 16.46
C HIS A 78 5.04 -5.30 14.96
N SER A 79 4.40 -6.40 14.53
CA SER A 79 4.19 -6.73 13.10
C SER A 79 2.82 -6.32 12.55
N TYR A 80 2.01 -5.56 13.30
CA TYR A 80 0.71 -5.10 12.78
C TYR A 80 0.88 -4.07 11.66
N GLY A 81 0.03 -4.20 10.64
CA GLY A 81 -0.01 -3.28 9.51
C GLY A 81 1.03 -3.54 8.42
N GLU A 82 1.83 -4.60 8.55
CA GLU A 82 2.81 -5.05 7.55
C GLU A 82 2.18 -6.03 6.54
N PHE A 83 1.14 -6.78 6.97
CA PHE A 83 0.49 -7.85 6.20
C PHE A 83 1.45 -8.97 5.77
N ILE A 84 2.59 -9.08 6.47
CA ILE A 84 3.50 -10.22 6.45
C ILE A 84 3.34 -10.91 7.81
N PHE A 85 3.04 -12.21 7.79
CA PHE A 85 2.74 -12.97 9.01
C PHE A 85 4.01 -13.64 9.53
N ASP A 86 4.87 -12.84 10.16
CA ASP A 86 6.22 -13.24 10.64
C ASP A 86 6.26 -13.74 12.09
N GLN A 87 5.11 -14.18 12.63
CA GLN A 87 5.02 -14.71 14.01
C GLN A 87 5.94 -15.90 14.25
N SER A 88 6.28 -16.68 13.23
CA SER A 88 7.25 -17.76 13.31
C SER A 88 8.67 -17.24 13.62
N PHE A 89 9.05 -16.09 13.05
CA PHE A 89 10.34 -15.45 13.34
C PHE A 89 10.38 -14.89 14.75
N ALA A 90 9.29 -14.23 15.18
CA ALA A 90 9.19 -13.72 16.55
C ALA A 90 9.28 -14.85 17.58
N ARG A 91 8.66 -16.01 17.31
CA ARG A 91 8.74 -17.21 18.16
C ARG A 91 10.17 -17.77 18.19
N LEU A 92 10.80 -17.94 17.04
CA LEU A 92 12.18 -18.42 16.96
C LEU A 92 13.15 -17.50 17.73
N ALA A 93 13.01 -16.18 17.59
CA ALA A 93 13.83 -15.24 18.36
C ALA A 93 13.63 -15.42 19.87
N GLN A 94 12.37 -15.61 20.31
CA GLN A 94 12.06 -15.88 21.72
C GLN A 94 12.71 -17.18 22.22
N GLU A 95 12.67 -18.26 21.45
CA GLU A 95 13.30 -19.55 21.77
C GLU A 95 14.83 -19.42 21.89
N LEU A 96 15.43 -18.49 21.13
CA LEU A 96 16.86 -18.17 21.16
C LEU A 96 17.21 -17.09 22.20
N ASN A 97 16.27 -16.64 23.03
CA ASN A 97 16.42 -15.52 23.98
C ASN A 97 16.88 -14.21 23.32
N LEU A 98 16.41 -13.94 22.10
CA LEU A 98 16.68 -12.73 21.36
C LEU A 98 15.42 -11.84 21.31
N ASN A 99 15.62 -10.52 21.34
CA ASN A 99 14.55 -9.55 21.19
C ASN A 99 14.22 -9.36 19.70
N TYR A 100 13.09 -9.90 19.24
CA TYR A 100 12.64 -9.70 17.86
C TYR A 100 12.24 -8.25 17.58
N TYR A 101 11.67 -7.57 18.54
CA TYR A 101 11.31 -6.16 18.47
C TYR A 101 12.24 -5.31 19.34
N PRO A 102 12.54 -4.06 18.91
CA PRO A 102 12.14 -3.44 17.64
C PRO A 102 12.88 -4.05 16.43
N LYS A 103 12.29 -3.94 15.24
CA LYS A 103 12.88 -4.35 13.96
C LYS A 103 12.83 -3.20 12.94
N LEU A 104 13.72 -3.22 11.95
CA LEU A 104 13.67 -2.26 10.84
C LEU A 104 12.82 -2.80 9.69
N ILE A 105 11.92 -1.97 9.16
CA ILE A 105 11.03 -2.31 8.06
C ILE A 105 11.10 -1.25 6.97
N GLY A 106 11.35 -1.69 5.72
CA GLY A 106 11.18 -0.89 4.51
C GLY A 106 9.89 -1.29 3.78
N MET A 107 8.89 -0.43 3.78
CA MET A 107 7.65 -0.52 3.00
C MET A 107 6.88 0.80 3.11
N SER A 108 5.84 0.99 2.31
CA SER A 108 4.85 2.04 2.62
C SER A 108 3.93 1.56 3.75
N PRO A 109 3.81 2.32 4.86
CA PRO A 109 3.03 1.90 6.02
C PRO A 109 1.57 1.58 5.66
N TYR A 110 1.06 0.49 6.22
CA TYR A 110 -0.32 0.02 6.05
C TYR A 110 -0.74 -0.29 4.61
N SER A 111 0.23 -0.30 3.68
CA SER A 111 -0.01 -0.44 2.25
C SER A 111 0.81 -1.60 1.69
N PRO A 112 0.24 -2.83 1.60
CA PRO A 112 0.93 -4.00 1.06
C PRO A 112 1.00 -3.91 -0.48
N VAL A 113 1.79 -2.95 -0.98
CA VAL A 113 1.95 -2.66 -2.41
C VAL A 113 3.35 -3.01 -2.88
N ASN A 114 3.44 -3.78 -3.95
CA ASN A 114 4.72 -4.13 -4.55
C ASN A 114 5.45 -2.91 -5.12
N GLY A 115 6.76 -3.02 -5.20
CA GLY A 115 7.63 -2.01 -5.80
C GLY A 115 8.44 -1.19 -4.80
N TYR A 116 8.57 -1.65 -3.52
CA TYR A 116 9.49 -1.00 -2.60
C TYR A 116 10.92 -1.12 -3.10
N GLN A 117 11.59 0.00 -3.13
CA GLN A 117 13.03 0.16 -3.33
C GLN A 117 13.47 1.47 -2.68
N PHE A 118 14.76 1.71 -2.59
CA PHE A 118 15.24 3.02 -2.20
C PHE A 118 14.96 4.05 -3.31
N LEU A 119 14.89 5.31 -2.91
CA LEU A 119 14.72 6.43 -3.82
C LEU A 119 16.08 6.89 -4.32
N TYR A 120 16.22 7.16 -5.59
CA TYR A 120 17.52 7.47 -6.18
C TYR A 120 17.47 8.73 -7.04
N LYS A 121 18.55 9.49 -6.97
CA LYS A 121 18.75 10.57 -7.92
C LYS A 121 19.00 10.01 -9.32
N LYS A 122 18.29 10.57 -10.30
CA LYS A 122 18.42 10.18 -11.71
C LYS A 122 19.89 10.22 -12.18
N ASN A 123 20.26 9.25 -13.03
CA ASN A 123 21.60 9.13 -13.61
C ASN A 123 22.75 8.93 -12.60
N LYS A 124 22.46 8.45 -11.39
CA LYS A 124 23.46 7.99 -10.42
C LYS A 124 23.53 6.47 -10.35
N ASP A 125 24.65 5.96 -9.88
CA ASP A 125 24.82 4.51 -9.69
C ASP A 125 23.98 4.02 -8.51
N LYS A 126 22.85 3.37 -8.84
CA LYS A 126 21.91 2.83 -7.83
C LYS A 126 22.55 1.77 -6.94
N LYS A 127 23.48 0.97 -7.47
CA LYS A 127 24.15 -0.07 -6.69
C LYS A 127 25.10 0.54 -5.66
N GLU A 128 25.90 1.54 -6.07
CA GLU A 128 26.80 2.27 -5.17
C GLU A 128 26.01 2.92 -4.03
N ILE A 129 24.91 3.63 -4.36
CA ILE A 129 24.05 4.28 -3.36
C ILE A 129 23.38 3.26 -2.46
N THR A 130 22.90 2.13 -3.00
CA THR A 130 22.30 1.04 -2.21
C THR A 130 23.31 0.47 -1.22
N ASN A 131 24.53 0.17 -1.65
CA ASN A 131 25.58 -0.33 -0.78
C ASN A 131 25.91 0.65 0.34
N LEU A 132 26.02 1.94 0.03
CA LEU A 132 26.25 2.98 1.03
C LEU A 132 25.15 3.01 2.08
N LEU A 133 23.87 3.03 1.64
CA LEU A 133 22.71 3.06 2.53
C LEU A 133 22.60 1.79 3.37
N ILE A 134 22.75 0.61 2.76
CA ILE A 134 22.68 -0.69 3.47
C ILE A 134 23.77 -0.78 4.55
N ASN A 135 25.01 -0.41 4.23
CA ASN A 135 26.09 -0.42 5.22
C ASN A 135 25.77 0.46 6.44
N HIS A 136 25.16 1.63 6.24
CA HIS A 136 24.76 2.52 7.33
C HIS A 136 23.55 2.00 8.09
N ILE A 137 22.55 1.41 7.42
CA ILE A 137 21.39 0.78 8.04
C ILE A 137 21.80 -0.40 8.92
N GLU A 138 22.69 -1.26 8.43
CA GLU A 138 23.21 -2.41 9.18
C GLU A 138 24.06 -1.95 10.39
N SER A 139 24.93 -0.96 10.21
CA SER A 139 25.70 -0.36 11.31
C SER A 139 24.76 0.27 12.36
N PHE A 140 23.71 0.96 11.93
CA PHE A 140 22.69 1.51 12.82
C PHE A 140 21.97 0.38 13.59
N ALA A 141 21.59 -0.70 12.92
CA ALA A 141 20.92 -1.85 13.54
C ALA A 141 21.81 -2.49 14.60
N ILE A 142 23.08 -2.74 14.30
CA ILE A 142 24.06 -3.30 15.24
C ILE A 142 24.23 -2.39 16.46
N THR A 143 24.47 -1.09 16.24
CA THR A 143 24.68 -0.10 17.30
C THR A 143 23.49 0.01 18.24
N ASN A 144 22.28 -0.11 17.71
CA ASN A 144 21.02 0.00 18.47
C ASN A 144 20.46 -1.35 18.92
N LYS A 145 21.22 -2.46 18.74
CA LYS A 145 20.81 -3.82 19.11
C LYS A 145 19.47 -4.24 18.47
N ILE A 146 19.25 -3.84 17.23
CA ILE A 146 18.07 -4.22 16.43
C ILE A 146 18.42 -5.51 15.71
N LEU A 147 17.67 -6.58 15.97
CA LEU A 147 17.97 -7.92 15.49
C LEU A 147 17.82 -8.06 13.97
N SER A 148 16.83 -7.39 13.37
CA SER A 148 16.50 -7.63 11.95
C SER A 148 16.21 -6.38 11.16
N CYS A 149 16.59 -6.44 9.86
CA CYS A 149 16.23 -5.47 8.84
C CYS A 149 15.46 -6.19 7.72
N ASN A 150 14.27 -5.70 7.40
CA ASN A 150 13.33 -6.37 6.51
C ASN A 150 12.80 -5.38 5.47
N PHE A 151 12.81 -5.78 4.20
CA PHE A 151 12.25 -5.01 3.09
C PHE A 151 11.07 -5.77 2.52
N LEU A 152 9.87 -5.18 2.58
CA LEU A 152 8.63 -5.88 2.25
C LEU A 152 8.07 -5.38 0.92
N TYR A 153 7.42 -6.27 0.16
CA TYR A 153 6.79 -5.92 -1.14
C TYR A 153 7.76 -5.24 -2.12
N ILE A 154 8.97 -5.78 -2.21
CA ILE A 154 10.05 -5.16 -2.95
C ILE A 154 9.84 -5.19 -4.46
N ASP A 155 10.54 -4.28 -5.16
CA ASP A 155 10.85 -4.44 -6.57
C ASP A 155 11.82 -5.61 -6.77
N GLU A 156 11.47 -6.54 -7.66
CA GLU A 156 12.23 -7.78 -7.84
C GLU A 156 13.65 -7.51 -8.37
N SER A 157 13.78 -6.55 -9.27
CA SER A 157 15.09 -6.22 -9.87
C SER A 157 16.02 -5.60 -8.84
N TRP A 158 15.52 -4.73 -7.98
CA TRP A 158 16.22 -4.16 -6.85
C TRP A 158 16.60 -5.22 -5.81
N GLY A 159 15.67 -6.14 -5.53
CA GLY A 159 15.86 -7.22 -4.57
C GLY A 159 17.00 -8.18 -4.94
N ASN A 160 17.24 -8.42 -6.22
CA ASN A 160 18.31 -9.29 -6.68
C ASN A 160 19.71 -8.78 -6.23
N HIS A 161 19.89 -7.44 -6.15
CA HIS A 161 21.12 -6.89 -5.62
C HIS A 161 21.25 -7.13 -4.10
N LEU A 162 20.17 -6.98 -3.34
CA LEU A 162 20.20 -7.20 -1.88
C LEU A 162 20.45 -8.67 -1.50
N LYS A 163 20.00 -9.62 -2.31
CA LYS A 163 20.35 -11.04 -2.09
C LYS A 163 21.85 -11.24 -2.11
N SER A 164 22.60 -10.54 -2.98
CA SER A 164 24.07 -10.61 -2.98
C SER A 164 24.71 -9.97 -1.73
N LEU A 165 23.97 -9.15 -0.98
CA LEU A 165 24.38 -8.56 0.30
C LEU A 165 23.94 -9.39 1.52
N GLY A 166 23.45 -10.61 1.31
CA GLY A 166 23.09 -11.56 2.37
C GLY A 166 21.67 -11.43 2.90
N TYR A 167 20.76 -10.79 2.16
CA TYR A 167 19.33 -10.80 2.47
C TYR A 167 18.67 -12.06 1.93
N TYR A 168 17.83 -12.71 2.74
CA TYR A 168 17.10 -13.92 2.39
C TYR A 168 15.70 -13.58 1.89
N GLU A 169 15.29 -14.26 0.83
CA GLU A 169 14.00 -14.08 0.19
C GLU A 169 12.90 -14.88 0.89
N TRP A 170 11.76 -14.23 1.14
CA TRP A 170 10.51 -14.89 1.50
C TRP A 170 9.42 -14.52 0.51
N ILE A 171 8.81 -15.56 -0.08
CA ILE A 171 7.77 -15.40 -1.08
C ILE A 171 6.39 -15.59 -0.44
N ASN A 172 5.53 -14.61 -0.60
CA ASN A 172 4.12 -14.66 -0.23
C ASN A 172 3.23 -14.59 -1.46
N SER A 173 1.93 -14.83 -1.29
CA SER A 173 0.95 -14.76 -2.36
C SER A 173 -0.02 -13.60 -2.14
N SER A 174 -0.23 -12.81 -3.16
CA SER A 174 -1.28 -11.78 -3.27
C SER A 174 -2.20 -12.08 -4.46
N SER A 175 -3.09 -11.16 -4.76
CA SER A 175 -3.99 -11.26 -5.91
C SER A 175 -3.89 -10.02 -6.77
N GLU A 176 -4.01 -10.16 -8.08
CA GLU A 176 -4.06 -9.04 -9.01
C GLU A 176 -5.02 -9.32 -10.17
N TRP A 177 -5.60 -8.28 -10.74
CA TRP A 177 -6.22 -8.29 -12.04
C TRP A 177 -5.32 -7.56 -13.04
N ARG A 178 -5.21 -8.10 -14.26
CA ARG A 178 -4.51 -7.45 -15.37
C ARG A 178 -5.43 -7.34 -16.58
N SER A 179 -5.36 -6.21 -17.24
CA SER A 179 -6.02 -6.02 -18.53
C SER A 179 -5.39 -6.92 -19.59
N ASN A 180 -6.23 -7.59 -20.37
CA ASN A 180 -5.83 -8.30 -21.61
C ASN A 180 -6.29 -7.50 -22.85
N GLY A 181 -6.51 -6.20 -22.69
CA GLY A 181 -6.98 -5.33 -23.77
C GLY A 181 -8.50 -5.28 -23.94
N GLU A 182 -9.26 -5.70 -22.92
CA GLU A 182 -10.73 -5.58 -22.92
C GLU A 182 -11.17 -4.13 -23.18
N LYS A 183 -12.27 -4.01 -23.88
CA LYS A 183 -12.94 -2.71 -24.14
C LYS A 183 -14.20 -2.56 -23.30
N THR A 184 -14.81 -3.69 -22.92
CA THR A 184 -16.06 -3.72 -22.16
C THR A 184 -15.97 -4.71 -21.00
N PHE A 185 -16.90 -4.59 -20.05
CA PHE A 185 -17.03 -5.58 -18.98
C PHE A 185 -17.49 -6.95 -19.50
N ASP A 186 -18.24 -7.01 -20.62
CA ASP A 186 -18.61 -8.27 -21.25
C ASP A 186 -17.38 -8.96 -21.89
N ASP A 187 -16.41 -8.21 -22.44
CA ASP A 187 -15.13 -8.79 -22.88
C ASP A 187 -14.39 -9.43 -21.70
N PHE A 188 -14.35 -8.76 -20.55
CA PHE A 188 -13.80 -9.32 -19.33
C PHE A 188 -14.52 -10.61 -18.91
N LEU A 189 -15.86 -10.64 -18.99
CA LEU A 189 -16.64 -11.82 -18.68
C LEU A 189 -16.35 -12.99 -19.61
N SER A 190 -15.88 -12.74 -20.83
CA SER A 190 -15.52 -13.80 -21.80
C SER A 190 -14.35 -14.67 -21.31
N ARG A 191 -13.53 -14.21 -20.37
CA ARG A 191 -12.44 -14.97 -19.74
C ARG A 191 -12.92 -16.17 -18.93
N PHE A 192 -14.20 -16.19 -18.52
CA PHE A 192 -14.76 -17.17 -17.61
C PHE A 192 -15.55 -18.24 -18.36
N ASN A 193 -15.67 -19.41 -17.76
CA ASN A 193 -16.62 -20.42 -18.23
C ASN A 193 -18.08 -19.93 -18.03
N SER A 194 -19.02 -20.60 -18.69
CA SER A 194 -20.45 -20.20 -18.68
C SER A 194 -21.03 -20.08 -17.27
N ASN A 195 -20.67 -21.00 -16.39
CA ASN A 195 -21.19 -21.02 -15.01
C ASN A 195 -20.73 -19.81 -14.21
N GLN A 196 -19.43 -19.48 -14.31
CA GLN A 196 -18.85 -18.35 -13.60
C GLN A 196 -19.39 -17.01 -14.15
N ARG A 197 -19.54 -16.88 -15.48
CA ARG A 197 -20.19 -15.69 -16.09
C ARG A 197 -21.60 -15.47 -15.55
N LYS A 198 -22.39 -16.55 -15.48
CA LYS A 198 -23.76 -16.48 -14.93
C LYS A 198 -23.75 -16.03 -13.47
N ASN A 199 -22.81 -16.55 -12.67
CA ASN A 199 -22.69 -16.17 -11.27
C ASN A 199 -22.33 -14.67 -11.13
N ILE A 200 -21.34 -14.16 -11.84
CA ILE A 200 -20.96 -12.74 -11.79
C ILE A 200 -22.15 -11.86 -12.22
N LYS A 201 -22.83 -12.19 -13.32
CA LYS A 201 -24.02 -11.45 -13.78
C LYS A 201 -25.15 -11.49 -12.75
N LYS A 202 -25.34 -12.63 -12.05
CA LYS A 202 -26.33 -12.75 -10.97
C LYS A 202 -25.97 -11.90 -9.75
N GLU A 203 -24.70 -11.91 -9.34
CA GLU A 203 -24.19 -11.10 -8.22
C GLU A 203 -24.42 -9.59 -8.50
N ARG A 204 -24.01 -9.09 -9.66
CA ARG A 204 -24.25 -7.69 -10.07
C ARG A 204 -25.73 -7.34 -10.18
N LYS A 205 -26.53 -8.21 -10.82
CA LYS A 205 -27.99 -8.01 -10.94
C LYS A 205 -28.69 -7.99 -9.57
N SER A 206 -28.16 -8.67 -8.55
CA SER A 206 -28.76 -8.65 -7.21
C SER A 206 -28.69 -7.27 -6.57
N ILE A 207 -27.72 -6.43 -6.92
CA ILE A 207 -27.59 -5.07 -6.41
C ILE A 207 -28.66 -4.15 -7.04
N THR A 208 -28.77 -4.15 -8.37
CA THR A 208 -29.81 -3.38 -9.07
C THR A 208 -31.24 -3.75 -8.68
N LYS A 209 -31.48 -5.03 -8.37
CA LYS A 209 -32.81 -5.51 -7.91
C LYS A 209 -33.21 -5.04 -6.50
N GLN A 210 -32.26 -4.54 -5.72
CA GLN A 210 -32.48 -4.02 -4.37
C GLN A 210 -32.58 -2.49 -4.36
N ASP A 211 -32.80 -1.88 -5.53
CA ASP A 211 -32.90 -0.42 -5.72
C ASP A 211 -31.65 0.33 -5.17
N ILE A 212 -30.47 -0.27 -5.42
CA ILE A 212 -29.21 0.32 -5.02
C ILE A 212 -28.56 1.00 -6.22
N LYS A 213 -28.30 2.30 -6.06
CA LYS A 213 -27.50 3.12 -6.96
C LYS A 213 -26.03 3.06 -6.56
N VAL A 214 -25.17 2.90 -7.55
CA VAL A 214 -23.71 2.99 -7.35
C VAL A 214 -23.20 4.24 -8.04
N GLU A 215 -22.42 5.04 -7.32
CA GLU A 215 -21.80 6.27 -7.82
C GLU A 215 -20.28 6.21 -7.66
N ILE A 216 -19.59 6.90 -8.57
CA ILE A 216 -18.12 6.96 -8.63
C ILE A 216 -17.71 8.41 -8.36
N PHE A 217 -16.82 8.60 -7.39
CA PHE A 217 -16.24 9.90 -7.05
C PHE A 217 -14.80 9.96 -7.52
N ASN A 218 -14.54 10.90 -8.42
CA ASN A 218 -13.22 11.23 -8.95
C ASN A 218 -12.64 12.47 -8.24
N GLU A 219 -11.50 12.94 -8.72
CA GLU A 219 -10.78 14.09 -8.15
C GLU A 219 -11.69 15.31 -7.89
N ASP A 220 -12.58 15.65 -8.82
CA ASP A 220 -13.46 16.83 -8.74
C ASP A 220 -14.56 16.66 -7.69
N ASP A 221 -14.98 15.44 -7.43
CA ASP A 221 -16.07 15.09 -6.50
C ASP A 221 -15.57 14.91 -5.07
N ILE A 222 -14.26 14.62 -4.91
CA ILE A 222 -13.67 14.26 -3.62
C ILE A 222 -13.36 15.52 -2.80
N ASN A 223 -14.00 15.61 -1.65
CA ASN A 223 -13.83 16.65 -0.66
C ASN A 223 -13.72 16.06 0.75
N GLN A 224 -13.50 16.90 1.75
CA GLN A 224 -13.34 16.47 3.15
C GLN A 224 -14.60 15.77 3.69
N GLU A 225 -15.80 16.18 3.29
CA GLU A 225 -17.06 15.57 3.74
C GLU A 225 -17.17 14.11 3.27
N ILE A 226 -16.90 13.86 1.99
CA ILE A 226 -16.89 12.49 1.41
C ILE A 226 -15.83 11.62 2.08
N LEU A 227 -14.64 12.16 2.32
CA LEU A 227 -13.57 11.42 3.00
C LEU A 227 -13.90 11.13 4.47
N LYS A 228 -14.60 12.03 5.16
CA LYS A 228 -15.12 11.78 6.50
C LYS A 228 -16.17 10.66 6.51
N LYS A 229 -17.07 10.62 5.52
CA LYS A 229 -18.01 9.50 5.36
C LYS A 229 -17.24 8.18 5.12
N MET A 230 -16.22 8.19 4.26
CA MET A 230 -15.37 7.01 4.01
C MET A 230 -14.68 6.54 5.30
N HIS A 231 -14.16 7.46 6.14
CA HIS A 231 -13.59 7.11 7.43
C HIS A 231 -14.61 6.41 8.33
N ASN A 232 -15.83 6.91 8.43
CA ASN A 232 -16.87 6.30 9.26
C ASN A 232 -17.16 4.86 8.83
N PHE A 233 -17.24 4.58 7.52
CA PHE A 233 -17.42 3.22 7.02
C PHE A 233 -16.21 2.33 7.30
N TYR A 234 -15.00 2.85 7.09
CA TYR A 234 -13.76 2.15 7.42
C TYR A 234 -13.71 1.77 8.92
N GLU A 235 -14.00 2.72 9.79
CA GLU A 235 -13.99 2.50 11.24
C GLU A 235 -15.01 1.46 11.68
N GLN A 236 -16.25 1.56 11.19
CA GLN A 236 -17.30 0.59 11.48
C GLN A 236 -16.93 -0.81 10.97
N HIS A 237 -16.37 -0.91 9.76
CA HIS A 237 -15.92 -2.19 9.21
C HIS A 237 -14.81 -2.81 10.06
N CYS A 238 -13.78 -2.04 10.41
CA CYS A 238 -12.68 -2.52 11.24
C CYS A 238 -13.16 -2.96 12.63
N SER A 239 -14.08 -2.20 13.25
CA SER A 239 -14.61 -2.50 14.58
C SER A 239 -15.36 -3.83 14.66
N ARG A 240 -15.96 -4.31 13.55
CA ARG A 240 -16.61 -5.62 13.49
C ARG A 240 -15.67 -6.81 13.73
N TRP A 241 -14.36 -6.62 13.47
CA TRP A 241 -13.34 -7.65 13.56
C TRP A 241 -12.47 -7.54 14.82
N GLY A 242 -12.73 -6.58 15.72
CA GLY A 242 -11.98 -6.36 16.94
C GLY A 242 -10.47 -6.17 16.66
N VAL A 243 -9.63 -6.93 17.36
CA VAL A 243 -8.16 -6.85 17.22
C VAL A 243 -7.65 -7.23 15.81
N TRP A 244 -8.45 -7.95 15.03
CA TRP A 244 -8.14 -8.37 13.66
C TRP A 244 -8.61 -7.36 12.61
N GLY A 245 -9.30 -6.29 13.03
CA GLY A 245 -9.95 -5.33 12.14
C GLY A 245 -9.01 -4.39 11.39
N SER A 246 -7.72 -4.42 11.69
CA SER A 246 -6.71 -3.59 11.00
C SER A 246 -7.04 -2.10 10.99
N LYS A 247 -7.55 -1.58 12.12
CA LYS A 247 -7.86 -0.16 12.32
C LYS A 247 -6.59 0.62 12.61
N TYR A 248 -5.89 1.05 11.57
CA TYR A 248 -4.59 1.73 11.67
C TYR A 248 -4.65 3.23 11.37
N LEU A 249 -5.65 3.66 10.60
CA LEU A 249 -5.75 5.04 10.13
C LEU A 249 -6.73 5.84 10.99
N THR A 250 -6.35 7.08 11.29
CA THR A 250 -7.15 8.03 12.08
C THR A 250 -8.11 8.83 11.20
N SER A 251 -9.12 9.46 11.81
CA SER A 251 -9.99 10.43 11.11
C SER A 251 -9.19 11.55 10.45
N THR A 252 -8.16 12.04 11.15
CA THR A 252 -7.27 13.09 10.65
C THR A 252 -6.55 12.66 9.37
N PHE A 253 -6.19 11.38 9.21
CA PHE A 253 -5.62 10.90 7.95
C PHE A 253 -6.62 11.07 6.81
N PHE A 254 -7.87 10.65 6.98
CA PHE A 254 -8.90 10.80 5.96
C PHE A 254 -9.21 12.27 5.64
N GLU A 255 -9.17 13.16 6.63
CA GLU A 255 -9.32 14.60 6.40
C GLU A 255 -8.16 15.18 5.56
N LYS A 256 -6.93 14.76 5.85
CA LYS A 256 -5.72 15.26 5.19
C LYS A 256 -5.46 14.64 3.82
N ILE A 257 -5.97 13.42 3.56
CA ILE A 257 -5.72 12.74 2.30
C ILE A 257 -6.41 13.43 1.11
N VAL A 258 -7.27 14.43 1.35
CA VAL A 258 -7.79 15.32 0.31
C VAL A 258 -6.65 15.97 -0.50
N ASP A 259 -5.49 16.18 0.10
CA ASP A 259 -4.28 16.66 -0.58
C ASP A 259 -3.79 15.70 -1.69
N ASN A 260 -4.23 14.44 -1.66
CA ASN A 260 -3.92 13.39 -2.64
C ASN A 260 -5.12 13.04 -3.55
N LYS A 261 -6.18 13.87 -3.59
CA LYS A 261 -7.44 13.54 -4.28
C LYS A 261 -7.26 13.13 -5.75
N LYS A 262 -6.24 13.65 -6.46
CA LYS A 262 -5.88 13.24 -7.83
C LYS A 262 -5.61 11.73 -7.95
N ASN A 263 -5.13 11.11 -6.87
CA ASN A 263 -4.81 9.69 -6.79
C ASN A 263 -5.93 8.86 -6.16
N LEU A 264 -7.06 9.47 -5.76
CA LEU A 264 -8.16 8.76 -5.14
C LEU A 264 -9.26 8.43 -6.15
N LEU A 265 -9.96 7.35 -5.87
CA LEU A 265 -11.17 6.92 -6.57
C LEU A 265 -12.06 6.22 -5.56
N LEU A 266 -13.30 6.71 -5.38
CA LEU A 266 -14.24 6.11 -4.45
C LEU A 266 -15.47 5.58 -5.19
N PHE A 267 -16.03 4.51 -4.68
CA PHE A 267 -17.29 3.93 -5.12
C PHE A 267 -18.23 3.92 -3.93
N SER A 268 -19.45 4.42 -4.12
CA SER A 268 -20.47 4.46 -3.07
C SER A 268 -21.71 3.71 -3.47
N ALA A 269 -22.52 3.35 -2.47
CA ALA A 269 -23.86 2.83 -2.65
C ALA A 269 -24.85 3.64 -1.81
N SER A 270 -25.99 3.99 -2.45
CA SER A 270 -27.16 4.61 -1.85
C SER A 270 -28.43 3.92 -2.34
N LYS A 271 -29.59 4.14 -1.69
CA LYS A 271 -30.89 3.73 -2.26
C LYS A 271 -31.28 4.68 -3.39
N ASN A 272 -32.02 4.19 -4.40
CA ASN A 272 -32.41 4.98 -5.56
C ASN A 272 -33.26 6.22 -5.20
N ASP A 273 -34.04 6.11 -4.13
CA ASP A 273 -34.94 7.16 -3.62
C ASP A 273 -34.27 8.09 -2.59
N SER A 274 -33.01 7.85 -2.25
CA SER A 274 -32.23 8.62 -1.28
C SER A 274 -30.82 8.89 -1.77
N ASN A 275 -30.28 10.04 -1.39
CA ASN A 275 -28.87 10.36 -1.58
C ASN A 275 -28.01 9.94 -0.38
N ASP A 276 -28.58 9.23 0.59
CA ASP A 276 -27.85 8.78 1.77
C ASP A 276 -26.97 7.59 1.42
N ILE A 277 -25.68 7.84 1.42
CA ILE A 277 -24.66 6.83 1.19
C ILE A 277 -24.59 5.92 2.42
N PHE A 278 -24.77 4.60 2.24
CA PHE A 278 -24.69 3.61 3.30
C PHE A 278 -23.49 2.66 3.17
N ALA A 279 -22.76 2.72 2.06
CA ALA A 279 -21.53 1.94 1.87
C ALA A 279 -20.56 2.68 0.94
N MET A 280 -19.27 2.49 1.20
CA MET A 280 -18.21 3.04 0.34
C MET A 280 -17.01 2.11 0.24
N SER A 281 -16.33 2.16 -0.89
CA SER A 281 -14.98 1.64 -1.06
C SER A 281 -14.04 2.73 -1.60
N MET A 282 -12.77 2.65 -1.25
CA MET A 282 -11.74 3.57 -1.70
C MET A 282 -10.60 2.82 -2.37
N CYS A 283 -10.27 3.27 -3.57
CA CYS A 283 -9.07 2.89 -4.30
C CYS A 283 -8.09 4.06 -4.37
N VAL A 284 -6.80 3.72 -4.49
CA VAL A 284 -5.74 4.64 -4.87
C VAL A 284 -5.38 4.34 -6.32
N LYS A 285 -5.05 5.36 -7.12
CA LYS A 285 -4.76 5.19 -8.55
C LYS A 285 -3.57 6.04 -9.01
N ASN A 286 -2.94 5.58 -10.07
CA ASN A 286 -2.13 6.42 -10.95
C ASN A 286 -2.60 6.24 -12.40
N LYS A 287 -1.80 6.68 -13.38
CA LYS A 287 -2.16 6.59 -14.80
C LYS A 287 -2.44 5.16 -15.27
N ASN A 288 -1.74 4.15 -14.72
CA ASN A 288 -1.74 2.79 -15.25
C ASN A 288 -2.28 1.75 -14.26
N ASN A 289 -2.34 2.09 -12.97
CA ASN A 289 -2.57 1.13 -11.90
C ASN A 289 -3.67 1.59 -10.95
N LEU A 290 -4.38 0.62 -10.37
CA LEU A 290 -5.41 0.80 -9.36
C LEU A 290 -5.11 -0.10 -8.15
N TRP A 291 -5.34 0.41 -6.94
CA TRP A 291 -5.17 -0.33 -5.69
C TRP A 291 -6.40 -0.15 -4.80
N GLY A 292 -7.16 -1.21 -4.58
CA GLY A 292 -8.28 -1.24 -3.64
C GLY A 292 -7.77 -1.31 -2.21
N ARG A 293 -8.24 -0.42 -1.34
CA ARG A 293 -7.68 -0.31 0.02
C ARG A 293 -8.71 -0.37 1.13
N TYR A 294 -9.70 0.49 1.13
CA TYR A 294 -10.62 0.59 2.25
C TYR A 294 -12.05 0.37 1.82
N TRP A 295 -12.83 -0.23 2.69
CA TRP A 295 -14.22 -0.57 2.46
C TRP A 295 -15.00 -0.54 3.78
N GLY A 296 -16.28 -0.18 3.68
CA GLY A 296 -17.22 -0.38 4.77
C GLY A 296 -18.66 -0.16 4.33
N SER A 297 -19.57 -0.72 5.11
CA SER A 297 -21.01 -0.60 4.89
C SER A 297 -21.75 -0.62 6.22
N GLN A 298 -22.80 0.18 6.34
CA GLN A 298 -23.73 0.16 7.46
C GLN A 298 -24.71 -1.03 7.37
N GLU A 299 -25.06 -1.42 6.13
CA GLU A 299 -25.98 -2.52 5.86
C GLU A 299 -25.22 -3.77 5.40
N ASP A 300 -25.67 -4.93 5.84
CA ASP A 300 -25.17 -6.23 5.38
C ASP A 300 -25.95 -6.67 4.14
N ILE A 301 -25.53 -6.17 2.99
CA ILE A 301 -26.15 -6.48 1.69
C ILE A 301 -25.30 -7.50 0.96
N SER A 302 -25.90 -8.62 0.62
CA SER A 302 -25.25 -9.69 -0.12
C SER A 302 -24.71 -9.18 -1.46
N ASN A 303 -23.44 -9.53 -1.76
CA ASN A 303 -22.70 -9.15 -2.97
C ASN A 303 -22.29 -7.66 -3.08
N LEU A 304 -22.71 -6.77 -2.18
CA LEU A 304 -22.37 -5.36 -2.25
C LEU A 304 -20.85 -5.12 -2.19
N HIS A 305 -20.16 -5.84 -1.28
CA HIS A 305 -18.71 -5.81 -1.22
C HIS A 305 -18.07 -6.16 -2.58
N PHE A 306 -18.57 -7.18 -3.28
CA PHE A 306 -18.01 -7.56 -4.58
C PHE A 306 -18.31 -6.51 -5.65
N GLU A 307 -19.48 -5.91 -5.61
CA GLU A 307 -19.82 -4.83 -6.55
C GLU A 307 -18.88 -3.64 -6.36
N LEU A 308 -18.77 -3.09 -5.14
CA LEU A 308 -18.00 -1.87 -4.90
C LEU A 308 -16.49 -2.07 -4.83
N CYS A 309 -16.01 -3.26 -4.44
CA CYS A 309 -14.57 -3.50 -4.29
C CYS A 309 -13.92 -4.22 -5.47
N TYR A 310 -14.72 -4.85 -6.36
CA TYR A 310 -14.18 -5.61 -7.49
C TYR A 310 -14.83 -5.26 -8.83
N TYR A 311 -16.15 -5.40 -8.98
CA TYR A 311 -16.77 -5.28 -10.31
C TYR A 311 -16.77 -3.85 -10.83
N GLN A 312 -17.17 -2.89 -10.02
CA GLN A 312 -17.11 -1.47 -10.40
C GLN A 312 -15.66 -1.00 -10.63
N PRO A 313 -14.69 -1.30 -9.74
CA PRO A 313 -13.29 -0.98 -10.02
C PRO A 313 -12.73 -1.62 -11.29
N ILE A 314 -13.05 -2.89 -11.61
CA ILE A 314 -12.62 -3.54 -12.86
C ILE A 314 -13.27 -2.86 -14.06
N GLU A 315 -14.56 -2.60 -14.02
CA GLU A 315 -15.27 -1.92 -15.10
C GLU A 315 -14.70 -0.51 -15.34
N TRP A 316 -14.45 0.23 -14.27
CA TRP A 316 -13.81 1.54 -14.34
C TRP A 316 -12.38 1.43 -14.91
N ALA A 317 -11.61 0.44 -14.47
CA ALA A 317 -10.25 0.17 -14.94
C ALA A 317 -10.22 -0.10 -16.45
N ILE A 318 -11.16 -0.91 -16.97
CA ILE A 318 -11.31 -1.18 -18.41
C ILE A 318 -11.59 0.11 -19.18
N LYS A 319 -12.58 0.90 -18.72
CA LYS A 319 -12.99 2.18 -19.37
C LYS A 319 -11.87 3.22 -19.39
N ASN A 320 -10.96 3.17 -18.40
CA ASN A 320 -9.88 4.14 -18.24
C ASN A 320 -8.49 3.58 -18.65
N SER A 321 -8.45 2.44 -19.35
CA SER A 321 -7.21 1.82 -19.84
C SER A 321 -6.18 1.53 -18.73
N ILE A 322 -6.65 1.19 -17.54
CA ILE A 322 -5.80 0.74 -16.44
C ILE A 322 -5.28 -0.68 -16.76
N HIS A 323 -3.99 -0.89 -16.57
CA HIS A 323 -3.35 -2.17 -16.88
C HIS A 323 -3.39 -3.16 -15.73
N PHE A 324 -3.43 -2.65 -14.49
CA PHE A 324 -3.24 -3.45 -13.30
C PHE A 324 -4.18 -2.98 -12.17
N PHE A 325 -4.80 -3.97 -11.48
CA PHE A 325 -5.58 -3.69 -10.28
C PHE A 325 -5.24 -4.68 -9.16
N ASP A 326 -4.74 -4.16 -8.05
CA ASP A 326 -4.53 -4.86 -6.79
C ASP A 326 -5.76 -4.70 -5.89
N PRO A 327 -6.52 -5.76 -5.60
CA PRO A 327 -7.75 -5.68 -4.80
C PRO A 327 -7.50 -5.68 -3.28
N GLY A 328 -6.26 -5.49 -2.82
CA GLY A 328 -5.86 -5.56 -1.42
C GLY A 328 -5.49 -6.98 -0.94
N ALA A 329 -5.18 -7.11 0.35
CA ALA A 329 -4.73 -8.36 0.95
C ALA A 329 -5.87 -9.39 1.13
N GLY A 330 -5.54 -10.68 1.20
CA GLY A 330 -6.42 -11.79 1.55
C GLY A 330 -7.51 -12.14 0.53
N GLY A 331 -8.41 -13.05 0.89
CA GLY A 331 -9.65 -13.36 0.18
C GLY A 331 -9.57 -14.41 -0.92
N LYS A 332 -9.82 -15.70 -0.59
CA LYS A 332 -9.89 -16.81 -1.56
C LYS A 332 -10.95 -16.61 -2.65
N HIS A 333 -11.99 -15.82 -2.39
CA HIS A 333 -13.09 -15.51 -3.30
C HIS A 333 -12.67 -14.66 -4.52
N LYS A 334 -11.51 -14.02 -4.49
CA LYS A 334 -10.99 -13.16 -5.58
C LYS A 334 -10.74 -13.93 -6.86
N ARG A 335 -10.22 -15.17 -6.78
CA ARG A 335 -9.96 -16.00 -7.97
C ARG A 335 -11.21 -16.22 -8.83
N ARG A 336 -12.37 -16.39 -8.19
CA ARG A 336 -13.66 -16.57 -8.90
C ARG A 336 -14.15 -15.28 -9.57
N ARG A 337 -13.50 -14.14 -9.33
CA ARG A 337 -13.88 -12.81 -9.83
C ARG A 337 -12.79 -12.19 -10.72
N GLY A 338 -11.91 -13.05 -11.27
CA GLY A 338 -10.95 -12.66 -12.29
C GLY A 338 -9.61 -12.13 -11.77
N PHE A 339 -9.34 -12.30 -10.48
CA PHE A 339 -8.01 -12.02 -9.94
C PHE A 339 -7.14 -13.27 -9.97
N PHE A 340 -5.90 -13.09 -10.34
CA PHE A 340 -4.90 -14.16 -10.39
C PHE A 340 -3.99 -14.09 -9.16
N ALA A 341 -3.45 -15.24 -8.78
CA ALA A 341 -2.40 -15.27 -7.76
C ALA A 341 -1.12 -14.63 -8.32
N LYS A 342 -0.49 -13.79 -7.50
CA LYS A 342 0.80 -13.16 -7.76
C LYS A 342 1.72 -13.37 -6.58
N SER A 343 2.97 -13.66 -6.84
CA SER A 343 4.01 -13.67 -5.82
C SER A 343 4.33 -12.24 -5.37
N THR A 344 4.51 -12.08 -4.07
CA THR A 344 5.09 -10.89 -3.47
C THR A 344 6.35 -11.28 -2.73
N ILE A 345 7.39 -10.49 -2.86
CA ILE A 345 8.70 -10.80 -2.33
C ILE A 345 8.99 -9.87 -1.16
N SER A 346 9.51 -10.44 -0.09
CA SER A 346 10.14 -9.72 1.00
C SER A 346 11.56 -10.23 1.21
N LEU A 347 12.42 -9.38 1.71
CA LEU A 347 13.82 -9.69 1.99
C LEU A 347 14.10 -9.45 3.47
N HIS A 348 14.78 -10.37 4.09
CA HIS A 348 15.02 -10.41 5.54
C HIS A 348 16.49 -10.67 5.83
N LYS A 349 17.05 -9.97 6.82
CA LYS A 349 18.41 -10.20 7.37
C LYS A 349 18.39 -10.05 8.88
N TRP A 350 19.02 -11.01 9.56
CA TRP A 350 19.17 -11.05 11.03
C TRP A 350 20.64 -10.91 11.40
#